data_f044218d0f2b716c84636c6aab2400bf
#
_entry.id   f044218d0f2b716c84636c6aab2400bf
#
_cell.length_a   1.000
_cell.length_b   1.000
_cell.length_c   1.000
_cell.angle_alpha   90.00
_cell.angle_beta   90.00
_cell.angle_gamma   90.00
#
_symmetry.space_group_name_H-M   'P 1'
#
loop_
_entity.id
_entity.type
_entity.pdbx_description
1 polymer ?
#
loop_
_entity_poly.entity_id
_entity_poly.type
_entity_poly.pdbx_seq_one_letter_code
_entity_poly.pdbx_strand_id
1 'polypeptide(L)'
;MKKSYKVQILLLKTIGILKIKSDNKSMKDTTMNEKAPINWINMLLFSLTPAFAVVLVPLYGYFFGYDLYEWIVFILLMGFCGISITAGYHRLWSHKTYKAHPILRIIFAIGGACALQNDVLNWASDHRRHHQHVDDNDKDPYSAGRGFWFSHIGWILRNHKSSSNDFSNVKDLQRDPIVMWQHRNYLTLVLLSNIALPALLGFIHGDIIAGLLLGGLLRLVLSQHATYLINSLAHMWGRQPYSDKFSARDNTFLALITYGEGYHNYHHTFQWDYRNGVKWWHYDPTKWMINLCSRIGLTYDLKRCSLAQIEKAKLDLQYRQAVQKCKQLNLPHNLQEKLEQEYEQFLQTLQLWTDHRQAWYEAKGKQLQETLGQWDQLQLRDKYKEIHFQLKMQRRRWQLLVQNLPSPVPTPG
;
A
#
# COMPACT_ATOMS: atom_id res chain seq x y z
N MET A 1 -7.17 -35.63 17.09
CA MET A 1 -7.07 -34.61 16.04
C MET A 1 -8.35 -34.39 15.23
N LYS A 2 -9.09 -35.44 14.78
CA LYS A 2 -10.33 -35.28 13.97
C LYS A 2 -11.54 -34.61 14.68
N LYS A 3 -11.66 -34.70 16.03
CA LYS A 3 -12.77 -34.09 16.80
C LYS A 3 -12.64 -32.55 16.95
N SER A 4 -11.43 -32.02 17.09
CA SER A 4 -11.19 -30.58 17.21
C SER A 4 -11.51 -29.82 15.92
N TYR A 5 -11.27 -30.45 14.79
CA TYR A 5 -11.57 -29.88 13.45
C TYR A 5 -13.08 -29.71 13.21
N LYS A 6 -13.91 -30.65 13.69
CA LYS A 6 -15.38 -30.55 13.51
C LYS A 6 -16.00 -29.41 14.32
N VAL A 7 -15.48 -29.13 15.51
CA VAL A 7 -15.99 -28.06 16.39
C VAL A 7 -15.59 -26.68 15.82
N GLN A 8 -14.37 -26.53 15.32
CA GLN A 8 -13.94 -25.30 14.65
C GLN A 8 -14.73 -25.02 13.36
N ILE A 9 -14.98 -26.05 12.54
CA ILE A 9 -15.81 -25.92 11.34
C ILE A 9 -17.27 -25.60 11.69
N LEU A 10 -17.79 -26.12 12.80
CA LEU A 10 -19.16 -25.83 13.24
C LEU A 10 -19.27 -24.39 13.77
N LEU A 11 -18.32 -23.92 14.55
CA LEU A 11 -18.23 -22.53 15.01
C LEU A 11 -18.05 -21.56 13.83
N LEU A 12 -17.18 -21.87 12.89
CA LEU A 12 -16.96 -21.06 11.68
C LEU A 12 -18.18 -21.06 10.74
N LYS A 13 -18.97 -22.14 10.69
CA LYS A 13 -20.25 -22.19 9.98
C LYS A 13 -21.33 -21.37 10.69
N THR A 14 -21.40 -21.41 12.01
CA THR A 14 -22.35 -20.66 12.82
C THR A 14 -22.05 -19.16 12.80
N ILE A 15 -20.78 -18.78 12.69
CA ILE A 15 -20.33 -17.37 12.63
C ILE A 15 -20.31 -16.82 11.17
N GLY A 16 -20.72 -17.61 10.18
CA GLY A 16 -20.81 -17.14 8.77
C GLY A 16 -19.48 -16.95 8.05
N ILE A 17 -18.36 -17.35 8.64
CA ILE A 17 -17.00 -17.21 8.09
C ILE A 17 -16.67 -18.31 7.07
N LEU A 18 -17.40 -19.44 7.08
CA LEU A 18 -17.27 -20.53 6.11
C LEU A 18 -18.60 -20.81 5.42
N LYS A 19 -18.84 -20.22 4.27
CA LYS A 19 -19.85 -20.68 3.32
C LYS A 19 -19.25 -21.78 2.43
N ILE A 20 -19.48 -23.05 2.81
CA ILE A 20 -19.41 -24.16 1.86
C ILE A 20 -20.84 -24.40 1.42
N LYS A 21 -21.20 -23.98 0.21
CA LYS A 21 -22.36 -24.51 -0.51
C LYS A 21 -22.12 -24.54 -1.98
N SER A 22 -22.13 -25.75 -2.51
CA SER A 22 -22.50 -26.07 -3.87
C SER A 22 -24.01 -25.88 -4.01
N ASP A 23 -24.46 -24.90 -4.76
CA ASP A 23 -25.79 -24.91 -5.36
C ASP A 23 -25.66 -24.45 -6.81
N ASN A 24 -25.57 -25.41 -7.71
CA ASN A 24 -25.89 -25.25 -9.12
C ASN A 24 -27.40 -24.99 -9.23
N LYS A 25 -27.78 -23.73 -9.28
CA LYS A 25 -29.08 -23.31 -9.81
C LYS A 25 -28.84 -22.29 -10.89
N SER A 26 -29.26 -22.64 -12.10
CA SER A 26 -29.38 -21.79 -13.27
C SER A 26 -29.92 -20.40 -12.87
N MET A 27 -29.05 -19.38 -12.92
CA MET A 27 -29.44 -17.99 -12.72
C MET A 27 -29.99 -17.45 -14.04
N LYS A 28 -31.29 -17.32 -14.11
CA LYS A 28 -31.96 -16.40 -15.04
C LYS A 28 -31.58 -14.98 -14.64
N ASP A 29 -31.24 -14.16 -15.64
CA ASP A 29 -31.05 -12.71 -15.55
C ASP A 29 -32.20 -12.07 -14.77
N THR A 30 -31.89 -11.57 -13.56
CA THR A 30 -32.77 -10.68 -12.79
C THR A 30 -32.03 -9.41 -12.47
N THR A 31 -32.42 -8.37 -13.13
CA THR A 31 -32.42 -6.92 -12.84
C THR A 31 -31.32 -6.34 -11.90
N MET A 32 -30.58 -5.39 -12.45
CA MET A 32 -29.51 -4.57 -11.88
C MET A 32 -29.89 -3.66 -10.70
N ASN A 33 -30.66 -4.11 -9.69
CA ASN A 33 -31.05 -3.22 -8.58
C ASN A 33 -31.12 -3.89 -7.19
N GLU A 34 -30.66 -5.12 -7.02
CA GLU A 34 -30.62 -5.72 -5.68
C GLU A 34 -29.33 -5.30 -4.95
N LYS A 35 -29.50 -4.58 -3.84
CA LYS A 35 -28.38 -4.26 -2.92
C LYS A 35 -27.75 -5.55 -2.41
N ALA A 36 -26.42 -5.68 -2.47
CA ALA A 36 -25.69 -6.82 -1.94
C ALA A 36 -26.15 -7.11 -0.49
N PRO A 37 -26.31 -8.40 -0.09
CA PRO A 37 -26.79 -8.76 1.24
C PRO A 37 -25.85 -8.25 2.34
N ILE A 38 -26.42 -7.86 3.48
CA ILE A 38 -25.68 -7.35 4.62
C ILE A 38 -24.85 -8.49 5.24
N ASN A 39 -23.58 -8.20 5.54
CA ASN A 39 -22.76 -9.02 6.41
C ASN A 39 -22.97 -8.56 7.86
N TRP A 40 -23.89 -9.22 8.59
CA TRP A 40 -24.28 -8.80 9.93
C TRP A 40 -23.13 -8.84 10.95
N ILE A 41 -22.20 -9.77 10.82
CA ILE A 41 -21.03 -9.85 11.72
C ILE A 41 -20.16 -8.61 11.53
N ASN A 42 -19.81 -8.29 10.30
CA ASN A 42 -19.03 -7.10 9.98
C ASN A 42 -19.80 -5.81 10.31
N MET A 43 -21.09 -5.77 10.02
CA MET A 43 -21.93 -4.60 10.35
C MET A 43 -21.91 -4.32 11.85
N LEU A 44 -22.12 -5.33 12.70
CA LEU A 44 -22.07 -5.17 14.15
C LEU A 44 -20.66 -4.82 14.63
N LEU A 45 -19.65 -5.54 14.19
CA LEU A 45 -18.25 -5.29 14.59
C LEU A 45 -17.83 -3.86 14.28
N PHE A 46 -17.97 -3.43 13.02
CA PHE A 46 -17.51 -2.12 12.56
C PHE A 46 -18.45 -0.95 12.92
N SER A 47 -19.62 -1.21 13.47
CA SER A 47 -20.47 -0.18 14.06
C SER A 47 -20.25 -0.05 15.58
N LEU A 48 -20.19 -1.17 16.31
CA LEU A 48 -20.10 -1.17 17.77
C LEU A 48 -18.71 -0.80 18.26
N THR A 49 -17.63 -1.29 17.60
CA THR A 49 -16.26 -0.98 18.07
C THR A 49 -15.94 0.51 18.04
N PRO A 50 -16.22 1.27 16.96
CA PRO A 50 -16.04 2.73 16.98
C PRO A 50 -16.96 3.43 17.98
N ALA A 51 -18.23 2.99 18.09
CA ALA A 51 -19.16 3.57 19.06
C ALA A 51 -18.66 3.40 20.50
N PHE A 52 -18.21 2.20 20.86
CA PHE A 52 -17.60 1.95 22.16
C PHE A 52 -16.30 2.71 22.37
N ALA A 53 -15.44 2.83 21.35
CA ALA A 53 -14.21 3.61 21.46
C ALA A 53 -14.50 5.08 21.74
N VAL A 54 -15.46 5.69 21.02
CA VAL A 54 -15.83 7.11 21.20
C VAL A 54 -16.46 7.37 22.57
N VAL A 55 -17.18 6.40 23.14
CA VAL A 55 -17.85 6.58 24.43
C VAL A 55 -16.97 6.13 25.59
N LEU A 56 -16.47 4.87 25.56
CA LEU A 56 -15.84 4.28 26.73
C LEU A 56 -14.43 4.82 26.98
N VAL A 57 -13.66 5.14 25.92
CA VAL A 57 -12.29 5.65 26.10
C VAL A 57 -12.27 7.02 26.76
N PRO A 58 -13.05 8.04 26.30
CA PRO A 58 -13.08 9.34 27.00
C PRO A 58 -13.75 9.25 28.37
N LEU A 59 -14.79 8.43 28.53
CA LEU A 59 -15.48 8.27 29.82
C LEU A 59 -14.54 7.68 30.86
N TYR A 60 -13.80 6.62 30.51
CA TYR A 60 -12.82 6.04 31.43
C TYR A 60 -11.69 7.03 31.75
N GLY A 61 -11.18 7.73 30.72
CA GLY A 61 -10.16 8.76 30.90
C GLY A 61 -10.60 9.91 31.83
N TYR A 62 -11.88 10.28 31.81
CA TYR A 62 -12.44 11.30 32.69
C TYR A 62 -12.50 10.86 34.15
N PHE A 63 -12.91 9.61 34.43
CA PHE A 63 -13.09 9.14 35.81
C PHE A 63 -11.81 8.55 36.44
N PHE A 64 -10.95 7.91 35.65
CA PHE A 64 -9.81 7.14 36.16
C PHE A 64 -8.47 7.65 35.64
N GLY A 65 -8.48 8.38 34.49
CA GLY A 65 -7.26 8.82 33.82
C GLY A 65 -6.61 7.71 32.99
N TYR A 66 -5.60 8.12 32.22
CA TYR A 66 -4.62 7.24 31.55
C TYR A 66 -3.23 7.81 31.81
N ASP A 67 -2.28 6.95 32.12
CA ASP A 67 -0.90 7.35 32.33
C ASP A 67 -0.01 7.15 31.10
N LEU A 68 1.28 7.45 31.24
CA LEU A 68 2.25 7.34 30.18
C LEU A 68 2.45 5.91 29.69
N TYR A 69 2.34 4.92 30.57
CA TYR A 69 2.55 3.49 30.20
C TYR A 69 1.50 3.02 29.20
N GLU A 70 0.24 3.30 29.43
CA GLU A 70 -0.85 2.88 28.56
C GLU A 70 -0.77 3.54 27.19
N TRP A 71 -0.37 4.84 27.14
CA TRP A 71 -0.11 5.52 25.87
C TRP A 71 1.10 4.95 25.12
N ILE A 72 2.16 4.55 25.83
CA ILE A 72 3.30 3.86 25.20
C ILE A 72 2.84 2.51 24.62
N VAL A 73 2.09 1.71 25.39
CA VAL A 73 1.52 0.43 24.92
C VAL A 73 0.66 0.64 23.68
N PHE A 74 -0.23 1.64 23.72
CA PHE A 74 -1.05 2.01 22.56
C PHE A 74 -0.19 2.31 21.31
N ILE A 75 0.82 3.15 21.42
CA ILE A 75 1.70 3.54 20.30
C ILE A 75 2.48 2.32 19.78
N LEU A 76 3.01 1.49 20.66
CA LEU A 76 3.77 0.29 20.27
C LEU A 76 2.88 -0.73 19.54
N LEU A 77 1.67 -1.00 20.05
CA LEU A 77 0.73 -1.91 19.40
C LEU A 77 0.18 -1.32 18.09
N MET A 78 -0.04 0.00 18.02
CA MET A 78 -0.43 0.69 16.79
C MET A 78 0.66 0.55 15.71
N GLY A 79 1.93 0.78 16.07
CA GLY A 79 3.08 0.59 15.19
C GLY A 79 3.25 -0.87 14.77
N PHE A 80 3.09 -1.81 15.71
CA PHE A 80 3.17 -3.24 15.43
C PHE A 80 2.13 -3.70 14.39
N CYS A 81 0.88 -3.29 14.55
CA CYS A 81 -0.18 -3.56 13.57
C CYS A 81 0.10 -2.92 12.22
N GLY A 82 0.35 -1.61 12.20
CA GLY A 82 0.54 -0.85 10.97
C GLY A 82 1.72 -1.36 10.14
N ILE A 83 2.87 -1.57 10.76
CA ILE A 83 4.06 -2.12 10.09
C ILE A 83 3.81 -3.56 9.61
N SER A 84 3.08 -4.39 10.38
CA SER A 84 2.80 -5.77 9.96
C SER A 84 1.87 -5.83 8.75
N ILE A 85 0.92 -4.92 8.63
CA ILE A 85 0.09 -4.80 7.44
C ILE A 85 0.93 -4.27 6.27
N THR A 86 1.64 -3.16 6.46
CA THR A 86 2.32 -2.49 5.34
C THR A 86 3.57 -3.23 4.86
N ALA A 87 4.43 -3.73 5.77
CA ALA A 87 5.59 -4.52 5.40
C ALA A 87 5.24 -5.97 5.08
N GLY A 88 4.41 -6.62 5.91
CA GLY A 88 4.06 -8.03 5.77
C GLY A 88 2.99 -8.27 4.71
N TYR A 89 1.74 -7.98 5.01
CA TYR A 89 0.60 -8.29 4.13
C TYR A 89 0.74 -7.63 2.76
N HIS A 90 1.05 -6.36 2.74
CA HIS A 90 1.10 -5.55 1.54
C HIS A 90 2.39 -5.80 0.72
N ARG A 91 3.55 -5.36 1.23
CA ARG A 91 4.80 -5.37 0.43
C ARG A 91 5.43 -6.75 0.30
N LEU A 92 5.38 -7.60 1.35
CA LEU A 92 5.99 -8.93 1.31
C LEU A 92 5.11 -9.95 0.58
N TRP A 93 3.86 -10.15 1.04
CA TRP A 93 3.02 -11.24 0.53
C TRP A 93 2.19 -10.87 -0.69
N SER A 94 1.62 -9.66 -0.75
CA SER A 94 0.85 -9.26 -1.92
C SER A 94 1.73 -8.94 -3.12
N HIS A 95 2.72 -8.05 -2.95
CA HIS A 95 3.55 -7.54 -4.04
C HIS A 95 4.90 -8.22 -4.21
N LYS A 96 5.36 -9.02 -3.24
CA LYS A 96 6.65 -9.75 -3.30
C LYS A 96 7.82 -8.80 -3.58
N THR A 97 7.82 -7.64 -2.94
CA THR A 97 8.82 -6.60 -3.18
C THR A 97 10.17 -6.90 -2.55
N TYR A 98 10.21 -7.83 -1.61
CA TYR A 98 11.41 -8.34 -0.95
C TYR A 98 11.16 -9.76 -0.40
N LYS A 99 12.20 -10.41 0.12
CA LYS A 99 12.12 -11.66 0.87
C LYS A 99 12.47 -11.42 2.34
N ALA A 100 11.94 -12.25 3.24
CA ALA A 100 12.14 -12.12 4.68
C ALA A 100 12.40 -13.47 5.36
N HIS A 101 13.20 -13.43 6.43
CA HIS A 101 13.48 -14.56 7.30
C HIS A 101 12.17 -15.07 7.95
N PRO A 102 12.01 -16.39 8.18
CA PRO A 102 10.79 -16.97 8.76
C PRO A 102 10.34 -16.32 10.07
N ILE A 103 11.27 -15.97 10.96
CA ILE A 103 10.96 -15.28 12.23
C ILE A 103 10.21 -13.97 11.98
N LEU A 104 10.72 -13.12 11.07
CA LEU A 104 10.09 -11.85 10.75
C LEU A 104 8.71 -12.05 10.09
N ARG A 105 8.58 -13.09 9.28
CA ARG A 105 7.28 -13.47 8.66
C ARG A 105 6.25 -13.90 9.70
N ILE A 106 6.64 -14.66 10.72
CA ILE A 106 5.76 -15.04 11.85
C ILE A 106 5.34 -13.78 12.62
N ILE A 107 6.28 -12.87 12.90
CA ILE A 107 5.99 -11.59 13.57
C ILE A 107 4.94 -10.79 12.77
N PHE A 108 5.10 -10.67 11.45
CA PHE A 108 4.13 -9.99 10.60
C PHE A 108 2.78 -10.70 10.52
N ALA A 109 2.77 -12.03 10.53
CA ALA A 109 1.53 -12.81 10.54
C ALA A 109 0.71 -12.56 11.80
N ILE A 110 1.38 -12.50 12.97
CA ILE A 110 0.75 -12.18 14.26
C ILE A 110 0.28 -10.73 14.32
N GLY A 111 1.14 -9.78 13.94
CA GLY A 111 0.80 -8.34 13.95
C GLY A 111 -0.29 -7.97 12.96
N GLY A 112 -0.37 -8.66 11.82
CA GLY A 112 -1.48 -8.51 10.90
C GLY A 112 -2.81 -9.07 11.43
N ALA A 113 -2.79 -10.18 12.18
CA ALA A 113 -3.96 -10.67 12.90
C ALA A 113 -4.40 -9.68 14.00
N CYS A 114 -3.45 -9.00 14.64
CA CYS A 114 -3.72 -7.94 15.61
C CYS A 114 -4.45 -6.75 14.97
N ALA A 115 -4.23 -6.47 13.67
CA ALA A 115 -4.96 -5.41 12.94
C ALA A 115 -6.42 -5.78 12.63
N LEU A 116 -6.82 -7.05 12.74
CA LEU A 116 -8.16 -7.57 12.45
C LEU A 116 -8.70 -7.13 11.06
N GLN A 117 -7.87 -7.31 10.03
CA GLN A 117 -8.18 -6.96 8.64
C GLN A 117 -8.25 -8.18 7.72
N ASN A 118 -8.70 -9.31 8.22
CA ASN A 118 -8.63 -10.62 7.61
C ASN A 118 -7.23 -11.28 7.71
N ASP A 119 -7.15 -12.57 7.35
CA ASP A 119 -5.87 -13.27 7.26
C ASP A 119 -5.10 -12.89 5.99
N VAL A 120 -3.80 -13.25 5.94
CA VAL A 120 -2.90 -12.93 4.81
C VAL A 120 -3.46 -13.40 3.48
N LEU A 121 -4.06 -14.60 3.43
CA LEU A 121 -4.53 -15.21 2.18
C LEU A 121 -5.70 -14.40 1.58
N ASN A 122 -6.70 -14.08 2.41
CA ASN A 122 -7.84 -13.27 2.01
C ASN A 122 -7.41 -11.84 1.65
N TRP A 123 -6.64 -11.19 2.53
CA TRP A 123 -6.16 -9.82 2.32
C TRP A 123 -5.36 -9.67 1.03
N ALA A 124 -4.40 -10.57 0.81
CA ALA A 124 -3.57 -10.53 -0.40
C ALA A 124 -4.36 -10.85 -1.67
N SER A 125 -5.37 -11.74 -1.59
CA SER A 125 -6.25 -12.03 -2.72
C SER A 125 -7.04 -10.80 -3.15
N ASP A 126 -7.69 -10.12 -2.19
CA ASP A 126 -8.45 -8.90 -2.48
C ASP A 126 -7.54 -7.78 -2.99
N HIS A 127 -6.36 -7.60 -2.39
CA HIS A 127 -5.42 -6.56 -2.79
C HIS A 127 -4.82 -6.79 -4.20
N ARG A 128 -4.48 -8.04 -4.56
CA ARG A 128 -4.03 -8.34 -5.93
C ARG A 128 -5.16 -8.16 -6.95
N ARG A 129 -6.42 -8.42 -6.56
CA ARG A 129 -7.59 -8.16 -7.40
C ARG A 129 -7.80 -6.66 -7.60
N HIS A 130 -7.65 -5.88 -6.55
CA HIS A 130 -7.67 -4.42 -6.63
C HIS A 130 -6.63 -3.90 -7.62
N HIS A 131 -5.35 -4.30 -7.51
CA HIS A 131 -4.30 -3.87 -8.44
C HIS A 131 -4.53 -4.31 -9.88
N GLN A 132 -5.18 -5.45 -10.09
CA GLN A 132 -5.52 -5.94 -11.43
C GLN A 132 -6.67 -5.17 -12.07
N HIS A 133 -7.60 -4.64 -11.27
CA HIS A 133 -8.85 -4.07 -11.72
C HIS A 133 -9.14 -2.68 -11.09
N VAL A 134 -8.09 -1.90 -10.82
CA VAL A 134 -8.21 -0.58 -10.16
C VAL A 134 -9.34 0.23 -10.78
N ASP A 135 -10.23 0.76 -9.94
CA ASP A 135 -11.38 1.60 -10.30
C ASP A 135 -12.49 0.91 -11.13
N ASP A 136 -12.40 -0.39 -11.40
CA ASP A 136 -13.48 -1.18 -12.00
C ASP A 136 -14.55 -1.47 -10.92
N ASN A 137 -15.71 -0.85 -11.03
CA ASN A 137 -16.77 -0.95 -10.02
C ASN A 137 -17.33 -2.37 -9.80
N ASP A 138 -17.15 -3.27 -10.76
CA ASP A 138 -17.67 -4.63 -10.69
C ASP A 138 -16.61 -5.64 -10.21
N LYS A 139 -15.33 -5.38 -10.44
CA LYS A 139 -14.24 -6.33 -10.18
C LYS A 139 -13.33 -5.92 -9.03
N ASP A 140 -13.12 -4.60 -8.84
CA ASP A 140 -12.33 -4.08 -7.72
C ASP A 140 -13.13 -4.22 -6.42
N PRO A 141 -12.63 -4.96 -5.41
CA PRO A 141 -13.36 -5.17 -4.15
C PRO A 141 -13.77 -3.87 -3.45
N TYR A 142 -12.92 -2.84 -3.53
CA TYR A 142 -13.12 -1.56 -2.85
C TYR A 142 -12.92 -0.35 -3.77
N SER A 143 -13.41 -0.45 -5.01
CA SER A 143 -13.30 0.61 -6.02
C SER A 143 -13.71 1.99 -5.49
N ALA A 144 -12.81 2.96 -5.61
CA ALA A 144 -13.08 4.36 -5.30
C ALA A 144 -14.08 5.00 -6.27
N GLY A 145 -14.26 4.42 -7.46
CA GLY A 145 -15.29 4.83 -8.42
C GLY A 145 -16.72 4.70 -7.89
N ARG A 146 -16.94 3.89 -6.84
CA ARG A 146 -18.24 3.77 -6.12
C ARG A 146 -18.42 4.79 -5.00
N GLY A 147 -17.45 5.72 -4.83
CA GLY A 147 -17.49 6.80 -3.86
C GLY A 147 -16.75 6.50 -2.55
N PHE A 148 -16.53 7.59 -1.77
CA PHE A 148 -15.73 7.57 -0.55
C PHE A 148 -16.22 6.52 0.47
N TRP A 149 -17.49 6.56 0.84
CA TRP A 149 -18.02 5.68 1.88
C TRP A 149 -18.00 4.20 1.50
N PHE A 150 -18.17 3.91 0.19
CA PHE A 150 -18.05 2.54 -0.28
C PHE A 150 -16.62 2.04 -0.14
N SER A 151 -15.65 2.76 -0.68
CA SER A 151 -14.23 2.35 -0.66
C SER A 151 -13.62 2.41 0.75
N HIS A 152 -14.13 3.30 1.63
CA HIS A 152 -13.67 3.39 3.01
C HIS A 152 -14.13 2.19 3.84
N ILE A 153 -15.42 1.91 3.90
CA ILE A 153 -15.97 0.87 4.78
C ILE A 153 -17.11 0.06 4.16
N GLY A 154 -17.87 0.64 3.23
CA GLY A 154 -19.11 0.03 2.72
C GLY A 154 -18.91 -1.33 2.07
N TRP A 155 -17.74 -1.56 1.44
CA TRP A 155 -17.37 -2.81 0.80
C TRP A 155 -17.26 -3.99 1.78
N ILE A 156 -16.96 -3.73 3.06
CA ILE A 156 -16.82 -4.74 4.12
C ILE A 156 -18.18 -5.09 4.73
N LEU A 157 -19.11 -4.13 4.74
CA LEU A 157 -20.40 -4.26 5.43
C LEU A 157 -21.41 -5.12 4.67
N ARG A 158 -21.14 -5.44 3.41
CA ARG A 158 -22.01 -6.23 2.53
C ARG A 158 -21.21 -7.28 1.76
N ASN A 159 -21.86 -8.39 1.42
CA ASN A 159 -21.27 -9.46 0.63
C ASN A 159 -21.36 -9.13 -0.87
N HIS A 160 -20.39 -8.38 -1.39
CA HIS A 160 -20.30 -8.03 -2.81
C HIS A 160 -19.73 -9.18 -3.64
N LYS A 161 -20.13 -9.27 -4.92
CA LYS A 161 -19.58 -10.26 -5.87
C LYS A 161 -18.07 -10.07 -6.12
N SER A 162 -17.59 -8.83 -6.05
CA SER A 162 -16.18 -8.48 -6.17
C SER A 162 -15.31 -9.02 -5.04
N SER A 163 -15.88 -9.26 -3.85
CA SER A 163 -15.22 -9.89 -2.69
C SER A 163 -15.45 -11.41 -2.71
N SER A 164 -14.91 -12.10 -3.70
CA SER A 164 -15.06 -13.56 -3.81
C SER A 164 -13.98 -14.28 -3.00
N ASN A 165 -14.33 -15.46 -2.43
CA ASN A 165 -13.38 -16.38 -1.78
C ASN A 165 -12.60 -17.22 -2.82
N ASP A 166 -12.39 -16.69 -4.02
CA ASP A 166 -11.53 -17.31 -5.03
C ASP A 166 -10.06 -16.94 -4.76
N PHE A 167 -9.28 -17.93 -4.38
CA PHE A 167 -7.85 -17.81 -4.13
C PHE A 167 -6.98 -18.20 -5.33
N SER A 168 -7.54 -18.22 -6.54
CA SER A 168 -6.81 -18.57 -7.76
C SER A 168 -5.63 -17.64 -8.05
N ASN A 169 -5.72 -16.38 -7.61
CA ASN A 169 -4.69 -15.35 -7.76
C ASN A 169 -3.58 -15.38 -6.69
N VAL A 170 -3.70 -16.26 -5.67
CA VAL A 170 -2.76 -16.39 -4.54
C VAL A 170 -2.27 -17.83 -4.32
N LYS A 171 -2.17 -18.62 -5.37
CA LYS A 171 -1.71 -20.05 -5.32
C LYS A 171 -0.31 -20.19 -4.70
N ASP A 172 0.53 -19.19 -4.83
CA ASP A 172 1.83 -19.11 -4.19
C ASP A 172 1.73 -19.02 -2.66
N LEU A 173 0.76 -18.26 -2.17
CA LEU A 173 0.51 -18.11 -0.72
C LEU A 173 -0.17 -19.34 -0.12
N GLN A 174 -0.99 -20.06 -0.89
CA GLN A 174 -1.56 -21.35 -0.47
C GLN A 174 -0.49 -22.43 -0.23
N ARG A 175 0.70 -22.30 -0.83
CA ARG A 175 1.84 -23.20 -0.62
C ARG A 175 2.77 -22.73 0.51
N ASP A 176 2.55 -21.54 1.02
CA ASP A 176 3.37 -20.95 2.08
C ASP A 176 2.93 -21.46 3.45
N PRO A 177 3.80 -22.20 4.19
CA PRO A 177 3.40 -22.83 5.46
C PRO A 177 3.05 -21.81 6.55
N ILE A 178 3.70 -20.62 6.58
CA ILE A 178 3.43 -19.58 7.58
C ILE A 178 2.09 -18.91 7.28
N VAL A 179 1.81 -18.61 6.01
CA VAL A 179 0.51 -18.05 5.60
C VAL A 179 -0.62 -19.01 5.93
N MET A 180 -0.45 -20.31 5.60
CA MET A 180 -1.47 -21.33 5.88
C MET A 180 -1.60 -21.64 7.37
N TRP A 181 -0.52 -21.52 8.16
CA TRP A 181 -0.61 -21.59 9.62
C TRP A 181 -1.45 -20.44 10.18
N GLN A 182 -1.18 -19.21 9.75
CA GLN A 182 -1.95 -18.04 10.18
C GLN A 182 -3.42 -18.12 9.74
N HIS A 183 -3.70 -18.50 8.50
CA HIS A 183 -5.06 -18.69 7.98
C HIS A 183 -5.88 -19.66 8.83
N ARG A 184 -5.28 -20.81 9.24
CA ARG A 184 -5.96 -21.82 10.06
C ARG A 184 -6.18 -21.37 11.49
N ASN A 185 -5.29 -20.56 12.04
CA ASN A 185 -5.31 -20.12 13.44
C ASN A 185 -5.73 -18.65 13.59
N TYR A 186 -6.29 -18.04 12.52
CA TYR A 186 -6.54 -16.61 12.48
C TYR A 186 -7.37 -16.10 13.67
N LEU A 187 -8.50 -16.75 13.97
CA LEU A 187 -9.36 -16.35 15.09
C LEU A 187 -8.63 -16.42 16.44
N THR A 188 -7.87 -17.49 16.67
CA THR A 188 -7.06 -17.62 17.89
C THR A 188 -6.04 -16.49 18.01
N LEU A 189 -5.33 -16.18 16.92
CA LEU A 189 -4.36 -15.08 16.90
C LEU A 189 -5.02 -13.72 17.12
N VAL A 190 -6.21 -13.51 16.57
CA VAL A 190 -7.02 -12.30 16.80
C VAL A 190 -7.39 -12.17 18.28
N LEU A 191 -7.91 -13.21 18.93
CA LEU A 191 -8.29 -13.17 20.33
C LEU A 191 -7.07 -12.95 21.25
N LEU A 192 -5.98 -13.65 20.97
CA LEU A 192 -4.74 -13.49 21.74
C LEU A 192 -4.14 -12.09 21.60
N SER A 193 -4.13 -11.52 20.40
CA SER A 193 -3.48 -10.23 20.15
C SER A 193 -4.37 -9.00 20.44
N ASN A 194 -5.70 -9.12 20.36
CA ASN A 194 -6.61 -7.98 20.58
C ASN A 194 -7.27 -7.97 21.97
N ILE A 195 -7.29 -9.10 22.66
CA ILE A 195 -7.89 -9.20 24.01
C ILE A 195 -6.84 -9.63 25.03
N ALA A 196 -6.25 -10.84 24.85
CA ALA A 196 -5.35 -11.38 25.88
C ALA A 196 -4.09 -10.54 26.07
N LEU A 197 -3.44 -10.08 24.97
CA LEU A 197 -2.22 -9.27 25.06
C LEU A 197 -2.47 -7.89 25.71
N PRO A 198 -3.45 -7.06 25.29
CA PRO A 198 -3.77 -5.81 25.97
C PRO A 198 -4.18 -6.01 27.43
N ALA A 199 -4.98 -7.04 27.74
CA ALA A 199 -5.36 -7.38 29.11
C ALA A 199 -4.14 -7.76 29.97
N LEU A 200 -3.22 -8.56 29.44
CA LEU A 200 -1.98 -8.94 30.13
C LEU A 200 -1.09 -7.72 30.41
N LEU A 201 -0.90 -6.86 29.43
CA LEU A 201 -0.11 -5.62 29.59
C LEU A 201 -0.75 -4.69 30.62
N GLY A 202 -2.08 -4.54 30.59
CA GLY A 202 -2.82 -3.81 31.62
C GLY A 202 -2.74 -4.47 33.01
N PHE A 203 -2.83 -5.80 33.08
CA PHE A 203 -2.66 -6.53 34.35
C PHE A 203 -1.28 -6.31 34.98
N ILE A 204 -0.22 -6.36 34.16
CA ILE A 204 1.16 -6.12 34.63
C ILE A 204 1.30 -4.70 35.18
N HIS A 205 0.59 -3.73 34.60
CA HIS A 205 0.59 -2.34 35.02
C HIS A 205 -0.34 -2.07 36.21
N GLY A 206 -1.33 -2.92 36.43
CA GLY A 206 -2.34 -2.77 37.48
C GLY A 206 -3.69 -2.23 37.00
N ASP A 207 -3.84 -1.98 35.70
CA ASP A 207 -5.11 -1.51 35.10
C ASP A 207 -5.45 -2.26 33.79
N ILE A 208 -6.18 -3.37 33.95
CA ILE A 208 -6.62 -4.21 32.82
C ILE A 208 -7.58 -3.45 31.90
N ILE A 209 -8.45 -2.61 32.46
CA ILE A 209 -9.48 -1.90 31.69
C ILE A 209 -8.83 -0.86 30.78
N ALA A 210 -7.91 -0.06 31.31
CA ALA A 210 -7.15 0.90 30.52
C ALA A 210 -6.36 0.21 29.40
N GLY A 211 -5.70 -0.92 29.70
CA GLY A 211 -5.00 -1.74 28.70
C GLY A 211 -5.92 -2.22 27.57
N LEU A 212 -7.13 -2.71 27.89
CA LEU A 212 -8.13 -3.13 26.91
C LEU A 212 -8.70 -1.95 26.12
N LEU A 213 -8.93 -0.80 26.74
CA LEU A 213 -9.51 0.36 26.09
C LEU A 213 -8.52 1.04 25.13
N LEU A 214 -7.29 1.30 25.56
CA LEU A 214 -6.29 1.93 24.69
C LEU A 214 -5.60 0.90 23.77
N GLY A 215 -4.96 -0.12 24.35
CA GLY A 215 -4.17 -1.11 23.61
C GLY A 215 -5.04 -2.08 22.77
N GLY A 216 -6.26 -2.35 23.20
CA GLY A 216 -7.24 -3.16 22.47
C GLY A 216 -8.11 -2.31 21.55
N LEU A 217 -9.12 -1.64 22.11
CA LEU A 217 -10.24 -1.04 21.39
C LEU A 217 -9.85 0.18 20.57
N LEU A 218 -9.27 1.22 21.18
CA LEU A 218 -8.92 2.46 20.48
C LEU A 218 -7.91 2.20 19.37
N ARG A 219 -6.85 1.45 19.69
CA ARG A 219 -5.83 1.06 18.74
C ARG A 219 -6.43 0.31 17.54
N LEU A 220 -7.35 -0.64 17.79
CA LEU A 220 -8.01 -1.40 16.71
C LEU A 220 -8.77 -0.46 15.76
N VAL A 221 -9.63 0.39 16.29
CA VAL A 221 -10.44 1.32 15.51
C VAL A 221 -9.56 2.25 14.67
N LEU A 222 -8.56 2.89 15.29
CA LEU A 222 -7.69 3.83 14.58
C LEU A 222 -6.83 3.14 13.51
N SER A 223 -6.32 1.92 13.79
CA SER A 223 -5.55 1.12 12.81
C SER A 223 -6.39 0.74 11.59
N GLN A 224 -7.65 0.34 11.80
CA GLN A 224 -8.57 0.01 10.71
C GLN A 224 -8.90 1.22 9.84
N HIS A 225 -9.30 2.34 10.46
CA HIS A 225 -9.61 3.55 9.70
C HIS A 225 -8.39 4.13 8.97
N ALA A 226 -7.17 4.06 9.55
CA ALA A 226 -5.95 4.44 8.86
C ALA A 226 -5.76 3.63 7.56
N THR A 227 -5.98 2.32 7.59
CA THR A 227 -5.93 1.47 6.38
C THR A 227 -7.05 1.80 5.39
N TYR A 228 -8.28 2.00 5.87
CA TYR A 228 -9.43 2.32 4.99
C TYR A 228 -9.27 3.66 4.27
N LEU A 229 -8.53 4.63 4.85
CA LEU A 229 -8.18 5.88 4.18
C LEU A 229 -7.27 5.64 2.97
N ILE A 230 -6.50 4.56 2.92
CA ILE A 230 -5.71 4.19 1.74
C ILE A 230 -6.63 3.84 0.57
N ASN A 231 -7.66 3.01 0.81
CA ASN A 231 -8.62 2.60 -0.22
C ASN A 231 -9.55 3.75 -0.66
N SER A 232 -9.78 4.75 0.17
CA SER A 232 -10.71 5.85 -0.07
C SER A 232 -9.98 7.16 -0.39
N LEU A 233 -9.43 7.82 0.62
CA LEU A 233 -8.89 9.16 0.50
C LEU A 233 -7.64 9.22 -0.39
N ALA A 234 -6.78 8.18 -0.38
CA ALA A 234 -5.61 8.13 -1.25
C ALA A 234 -5.95 7.91 -2.73
N HIS A 235 -7.20 7.58 -3.07
CA HIS A 235 -7.72 7.57 -4.43
C HIS A 235 -8.46 8.87 -4.83
N MET A 236 -8.72 9.79 -3.89
CA MET A 236 -9.51 10.99 -4.13
C MET A 236 -8.73 12.29 -3.91
N TRP A 237 -7.78 12.29 -2.97
CA TRP A 237 -7.07 13.49 -2.55
C TRP A 237 -5.56 13.34 -2.66
N GLY A 238 -4.91 14.24 -3.42
CA GLY A 238 -3.46 14.26 -3.63
C GLY A 238 -3.08 14.52 -5.07
N ARG A 239 -1.85 14.13 -5.44
CA ARG A 239 -1.25 14.36 -6.76
C ARG A 239 -1.01 13.04 -7.49
N GLN A 240 -1.01 13.08 -8.81
CA GLN A 240 -0.68 11.94 -9.68
C GLN A 240 0.59 12.24 -10.47
N PRO A 241 1.80 12.12 -9.86
CA PRO A 241 3.03 12.53 -10.53
C PRO A 241 3.59 11.50 -11.51
N TYR A 242 3.12 10.24 -11.49
CA TYR A 242 3.68 9.13 -12.27
C TYR A 242 2.70 8.55 -13.29
N SER A 243 1.42 8.50 -12.96
CA SER A 243 0.39 7.94 -13.82
C SER A 243 -0.97 8.56 -13.53
N ASP A 244 -1.74 8.82 -14.58
CA ASP A 244 -3.15 9.25 -14.58
C ASP A 244 -4.11 8.15 -15.03
N LYS A 245 -3.62 6.90 -15.20
CA LYS A 245 -4.41 5.75 -15.67
C LYS A 245 -5.37 5.18 -14.62
N PHE A 246 -5.19 5.57 -13.37
CA PHE A 246 -5.97 5.13 -12.20
C PHE A 246 -6.12 6.28 -11.21
N SER A 247 -7.10 6.20 -10.32
CA SER A 247 -7.43 7.28 -9.39
C SER A 247 -6.41 7.49 -8.26
N ALA A 248 -5.56 6.49 -7.95
CA ALA A 248 -4.57 6.56 -6.86
C ALA A 248 -3.68 7.81 -6.91
N ARG A 249 -3.43 8.43 -5.74
CA ARG A 249 -2.74 9.72 -5.58
C ARG A 249 -1.67 9.67 -4.51
N ASP A 250 -0.63 10.47 -4.67
CA ASP A 250 0.37 10.71 -3.63
C ASP A 250 -0.10 11.83 -2.70
N ASN A 251 -0.13 11.55 -1.40
CA ASN A 251 -0.48 12.49 -0.36
C ASN A 251 0.44 12.30 0.86
N THR A 252 1.27 13.31 1.15
CA THR A 252 2.25 13.25 2.25
C THR A 252 1.58 13.21 3.62
N PHE A 253 0.44 13.88 3.81
CA PHE A 253 -0.31 13.83 5.08
C PHE A 253 -0.82 12.41 5.34
N LEU A 254 -1.42 11.78 4.33
CA LEU A 254 -1.84 10.38 4.46
C LEU A 254 -0.66 9.45 4.72
N ALA A 255 0.50 9.71 4.12
CA ALA A 255 1.69 8.90 4.36
C ALA A 255 2.11 8.90 5.84
N LEU A 256 1.89 9.99 6.59
CA LEU A 256 2.19 10.06 8.03
C LEU A 256 1.35 9.06 8.84
N ILE A 257 0.06 8.99 8.58
CA ILE A 257 -0.88 8.15 9.35
C ILE A 257 -0.98 6.72 8.82
N THR A 258 -0.47 6.45 7.60
CA THR A 258 -0.55 5.15 6.92
C THR A 258 0.81 4.48 6.72
N TYR A 259 1.82 4.84 7.51
CA TYR A 259 3.16 4.22 7.49
C TYR A 259 3.85 4.27 6.11
N GLY A 260 3.56 5.32 5.31
CA GLY A 260 4.12 5.54 3.99
C GLY A 260 3.22 5.14 2.82
N GLU A 261 2.08 4.48 3.07
CA GLU A 261 1.15 4.04 2.01
C GLU A 261 0.43 5.19 1.30
N GLY A 262 0.45 6.42 1.88
CA GLY A 262 -0.07 7.62 1.23
C GLY A 262 0.68 8.07 -0.03
N TYR A 263 1.86 7.51 -0.35
CA TYR A 263 2.49 7.65 -1.68
C TYR A 263 1.90 6.64 -2.67
N HIS A 264 0.61 6.74 -2.90
CA HIS A 264 -0.20 5.70 -3.51
C HIS A 264 -0.17 5.68 -5.04
N ASN A 265 0.02 6.85 -5.68
CA ASN A 265 0.25 6.93 -7.11
C ASN A 265 1.60 6.32 -7.51
N TYR A 266 2.65 6.54 -6.68
CA TYR A 266 3.92 5.84 -6.85
C TYR A 266 3.73 4.33 -6.72
N HIS A 267 3.06 3.88 -5.67
CA HIS A 267 2.84 2.48 -5.39
C HIS A 267 2.09 1.77 -6.54
N HIS A 268 0.98 2.31 -7.03
CA HIS A 268 0.24 1.73 -8.15
C HIS A 268 1.02 1.72 -9.46
N THR A 269 1.92 2.69 -9.66
CA THR A 269 2.78 2.74 -10.86
C THR A 269 3.93 1.73 -10.78
N PHE A 270 4.52 1.52 -9.59
CA PHE A 270 5.71 0.69 -9.35
C PHE A 270 5.50 -0.29 -8.21
N GLN A 271 4.44 -1.08 -8.27
CA GLN A 271 3.99 -1.98 -7.21
C GLN A 271 5.04 -3.02 -6.76
N TRP A 272 6.09 -3.26 -7.56
CA TRP A 272 7.19 -4.17 -7.23
C TRP A 272 8.31 -3.51 -6.41
N ASP A 273 8.31 -2.16 -6.28
CA ASP A 273 9.29 -1.46 -5.44
C ASP A 273 8.94 -1.63 -3.96
N TYR A 274 9.93 -1.99 -3.13
CA TYR A 274 9.68 -2.12 -1.70
C TYR A 274 9.43 -0.77 -0.99
N ARG A 275 9.69 0.35 -1.68
CA ARG A 275 9.49 1.71 -1.17
C ARG A 275 8.22 2.30 -1.77
N ASN A 276 7.45 3.01 -0.96
CA ASN A 276 6.43 3.92 -1.47
C ASN A 276 6.96 5.36 -1.47
N GLY A 277 7.64 5.75 -0.42
CA GLY A 277 8.36 7.02 -0.35
C GLY A 277 9.77 6.95 -0.96
N VAL A 278 9.93 7.37 -2.22
CA VAL A 278 11.17 7.21 -2.99
C VAL A 278 12.31 8.07 -2.45
N LYS A 279 12.05 9.32 -2.08
CA LYS A 279 13.08 10.25 -1.60
C LYS A 279 13.50 9.85 -0.18
N TRP A 280 14.74 10.15 0.21
CA TRP A 280 15.26 9.79 1.53
C TRP A 280 14.46 10.43 2.67
N TRP A 281 13.93 11.63 2.46
CA TRP A 281 13.11 12.36 3.46
C TRP A 281 11.61 12.06 3.39
N HIS A 282 11.15 11.25 2.43
CA HIS A 282 9.76 10.81 2.41
C HIS A 282 9.49 9.94 3.63
N TYR A 283 8.49 10.32 4.42
CA TYR A 283 8.07 9.54 5.58
C TYR A 283 7.50 8.19 5.12
N ASP A 284 8.28 7.16 5.27
CA ASP A 284 7.93 5.77 4.96
C ASP A 284 8.65 4.86 5.96
N PRO A 285 8.12 4.76 7.21
CA PRO A 285 8.73 3.95 8.27
C PRO A 285 8.79 2.48 7.90
N THR A 286 7.86 2.00 7.06
CA THR A 286 7.90 0.65 6.49
C THR A 286 9.18 0.41 5.67
N LYS A 287 9.53 1.34 4.78
CA LYS A 287 10.80 1.32 4.04
C LYS A 287 12.01 1.32 4.97
N TRP A 288 11.97 2.16 6.01
CA TRP A 288 13.09 2.27 6.95
C TRP A 288 13.29 0.97 7.73
N MET A 289 12.19 0.36 8.21
CA MET A 289 12.21 -0.91 8.93
C MET A 289 12.73 -2.05 8.02
N ILE A 290 12.23 -2.18 6.77
CA ILE A 290 12.69 -3.19 5.82
C ILE A 290 14.19 -3.03 5.55
N ASN A 291 14.68 -1.78 5.37
CA ASN A 291 16.10 -1.48 5.17
C ASN A 291 16.95 -1.81 6.41
N LEU A 292 16.46 -1.48 7.61
CA LEU A 292 17.16 -1.83 8.85
C LEU A 292 17.30 -3.35 9.01
N CYS A 293 16.20 -4.07 8.78
CA CYS A 293 16.17 -5.54 8.80
C CYS A 293 17.12 -6.15 7.76
N SER A 294 17.33 -5.49 6.60
CA SER A 294 18.25 -6.02 5.59
C SER A 294 19.74 -5.94 6.01
N ARG A 295 20.08 -4.95 6.84
CA ARG A 295 21.46 -4.83 7.37
C ARG A 295 21.84 -5.94 8.34
N ILE A 296 20.84 -6.56 8.96
CA ILE A 296 21.00 -7.68 9.90
C ILE A 296 20.55 -9.03 9.31
N GLY A 297 20.35 -9.10 7.98
CA GLY A 297 20.01 -10.32 7.25
C GLY A 297 18.57 -10.83 7.41
N LEU A 298 17.68 -10.08 8.07
CA LEU A 298 16.28 -10.48 8.25
C LEU A 298 15.41 -10.21 7.01
N THR A 299 15.83 -9.30 6.11
CA THR A 299 15.21 -9.08 4.81
C THR A 299 16.26 -9.08 3.71
N TYR A 300 15.93 -9.56 2.52
CA TYR A 300 16.85 -9.67 1.38
C TYR A 300 16.07 -9.58 0.05
N ASP A 301 16.79 -9.53 -1.08
CA ASP A 301 16.22 -9.37 -2.43
C ASP A 301 15.27 -8.16 -2.53
N LEU A 302 15.69 -7.01 -1.98
CA LEU A 302 14.90 -5.79 -2.00
C LEU A 302 14.81 -5.23 -3.43
N LYS A 303 13.64 -5.34 -4.04
CA LYS A 303 13.37 -4.83 -5.39
C LYS A 303 13.21 -3.31 -5.38
N ARG A 304 13.84 -2.64 -6.33
CA ARG A 304 13.82 -1.18 -6.45
C ARG A 304 13.58 -0.76 -7.89
N CYS A 305 12.68 0.18 -8.08
CA CYS A 305 12.56 0.89 -9.35
C CYS A 305 13.78 1.80 -9.55
N SER A 306 14.35 1.80 -10.74
CA SER A 306 15.48 2.68 -11.06
C SER A 306 15.04 4.14 -11.16
N LEU A 307 15.98 5.07 -10.90
CA LEU A 307 15.69 6.50 -11.07
C LEU A 307 15.29 6.83 -12.50
N ALA A 308 15.86 6.14 -13.49
CA ALA A 308 15.52 6.33 -14.90
C ALA A 308 14.06 5.94 -15.19
N GLN A 309 13.60 4.80 -14.66
CA GLN A 309 12.20 4.38 -14.82
C GLN A 309 11.24 5.38 -14.16
N ILE A 310 11.58 5.89 -12.98
CA ILE A 310 10.77 6.89 -12.27
C ILE A 310 10.70 8.21 -13.07
N GLU A 311 11.85 8.70 -13.57
CA GLU A 311 11.87 9.92 -14.36
C GLU A 311 11.18 9.74 -15.72
N LYS A 312 11.33 8.58 -16.34
CA LYS A 312 10.62 8.25 -17.58
C LYS A 312 9.10 8.28 -17.38
N ALA A 313 8.58 7.66 -16.32
CA ALA A 313 7.14 7.66 -16.05
C ALA A 313 6.57 9.08 -15.87
N LYS A 314 7.31 9.96 -15.16
CA LYS A 314 6.93 11.37 -15.02
C LYS A 314 6.93 12.12 -16.36
N LEU A 315 7.97 11.89 -17.16
CA LEU A 315 8.11 12.52 -18.47
C LEU A 315 7.00 12.06 -19.42
N ASP A 316 6.72 10.74 -19.46
CA ASP A 316 5.66 10.16 -20.28
C ASP A 316 4.28 10.73 -19.91
N LEU A 317 4.01 10.92 -18.62
CA LEU A 317 2.76 11.53 -18.14
C LEU A 317 2.66 13.00 -18.58
N GLN A 318 3.70 13.78 -18.33
CA GLN A 318 3.75 15.22 -18.69
C GLN A 318 3.61 15.42 -20.20
N TYR A 319 4.26 14.56 -21.01
CA TYR A 319 4.15 14.60 -22.47
C TYR A 319 2.71 14.35 -22.93
N ARG A 320 2.07 13.27 -22.46
CA ARG A 320 0.66 12.99 -22.80
C ARG A 320 -0.25 14.15 -22.43
N GLN A 321 -0.10 14.71 -21.23
CA GLN A 321 -0.90 15.85 -20.76
C GLN A 321 -0.64 17.11 -21.60
N ALA A 322 0.62 17.38 -22.00
CA ALA A 322 0.97 18.50 -22.86
C ALA A 322 0.38 18.35 -24.27
N VAL A 323 0.49 17.18 -24.87
CA VAL A 323 -0.11 16.88 -26.19
C VAL A 323 -1.63 17.00 -26.15
N GLN A 324 -2.27 16.45 -25.10
CA GLN A 324 -3.71 16.59 -24.94
C GLN A 324 -4.15 18.05 -24.82
N LYS A 325 -3.40 18.85 -24.05
CA LYS A 325 -3.64 20.29 -23.89
C LYS A 325 -3.48 21.03 -25.23
N CYS A 326 -2.45 20.71 -26.02
CA CYS A 326 -2.27 21.27 -27.35
C CYS A 326 -3.46 20.99 -28.26
N LYS A 327 -3.97 19.75 -28.25
CA LYS A 327 -5.16 19.36 -29.04
C LYS A 327 -6.42 20.09 -28.58
N GLN A 328 -6.65 20.17 -27.26
CA GLN A 328 -7.83 20.86 -26.69
C GLN A 328 -7.89 22.34 -27.00
N LEU A 329 -6.72 23.01 -27.07
CA LEU A 329 -6.60 24.42 -27.34
C LEU A 329 -6.34 24.76 -28.82
N ASN A 330 -6.35 23.77 -29.72
CA ASN A 330 -6.02 23.90 -31.14
C ASN A 330 -4.70 24.68 -31.39
N LEU A 331 -3.67 24.37 -30.57
CA LEU A 331 -2.38 25.06 -30.68
C LEU A 331 -1.65 24.69 -31.99
N PRO A 332 -0.78 25.59 -32.49
CA PRO A 332 -0.08 25.38 -33.75
C PRO A 332 0.70 24.07 -33.81
N HIS A 333 0.72 23.41 -34.95
CA HIS A 333 1.37 22.12 -35.17
C HIS A 333 2.87 22.12 -34.83
N ASN A 334 3.57 23.24 -35.17
CA ASN A 334 4.99 23.42 -34.83
C ASN A 334 5.30 23.31 -33.31
N LEU A 335 4.32 23.63 -32.43
CA LEU A 335 4.48 23.50 -31.01
C LEU A 335 4.37 22.01 -30.57
N GLN A 336 3.51 21.24 -31.25
CA GLN A 336 3.42 19.78 -31.00
C GLN A 336 4.69 19.09 -31.48
N GLU A 337 5.22 19.41 -32.65
CA GLU A 337 6.51 18.91 -33.15
C GLU A 337 7.65 19.21 -32.16
N LYS A 338 7.68 20.44 -31.64
CA LYS A 338 8.69 20.86 -30.66
C LYS A 338 8.57 20.06 -29.36
N LEU A 339 7.35 19.79 -28.88
CA LEU A 339 7.13 18.93 -27.70
C LEU A 339 7.65 17.50 -27.91
N GLU A 340 7.40 16.94 -29.11
CA GLU A 340 7.87 15.61 -29.47
C GLU A 340 9.40 15.55 -29.55
N GLN A 341 10.02 16.50 -30.23
CA GLN A 341 11.49 16.61 -30.34
C GLN A 341 12.16 16.74 -28.96
N GLU A 342 11.66 17.60 -28.09
CA GLU A 342 12.22 17.78 -26.73
C GLU A 342 11.98 16.55 -25.86
N TYR A 343 10.85 15.86 -26.02
CA TYR A 343 10.56 14.61 -25.36
C TYR A 343 11.54 13.50 -25.78
N GLU A 344 11.77 13.31 -27.08
CA GLU A 344 12.72 12.33 -27.60
C GLU A 344 14.16 12.62 -27.16
N GLN A 345 14.59 13.90 -27.24
CA GLN A 345 15.91 14.31 -26.76
C GLN A 345 16.08 14.03 -25.27
N PHE A 346 15.01 14.25 -24.47
CA PHE A 346 15.07 13.94 -23.05
C PHE A 346 15.20 12.43 -22.81
N LEU A 347 14.47 11.58 -23.55
CA LEU A 347 14.58 10.12 -23.46
C LEU A 347 15.98 9.64 -23.81
N GLN A 348 16.57 10.17 -24.90
CA GLN A 348 17.93 9.84 -25.32
C GLN A 348 18.96 10.21 -24.24
N THR A 349 18.85 11.43 -23.70
CA THR A 349 19.74 11.90 -22.63
C THR A 349 19.58 11.07 -21.36
N LEU A 350 18.36 10.65 -21.02
CA LEU A 350 18.05 9.79 -19.87
C LEU A 350 18.65 8.40 -20.04
N GLN A 351 18.61 7.85 -21.25
CA GLN A 351 19.23 6.57 -21.58
C GLN A 351 20.76 6.66 -21.45
N LEU A 352 21.37 7.65 -22.07
CA LEU A 352 22.84 7.90 -21.97
C LEU A 352 23.26 8.04 -20.51
N TRP A 353 22.50 8.78 -19.69
CA TRP A 353 22.80 8.93 -18.26
C TRP A 353 22.71 7.57 -17.51
N THR A 354 21.74 6.74 -17.87
CA THR A 354 21.56 5.42 -17.26
C THR A 354 22.75 4.51 -17.56
N ASP A 355 23.18 4.46 -18.82
CA ASP A 355 24.29 3.62 -19.30
C ASP A 355 25.61 4.03 -18.67
N HIS A 356 25.91 5.35 -18.65
CA HIS A 356 27.12 5.86 -18.03
C HIS A 356 27.13 5.72 -16.49
N ARG A 357 25.96 5.84 -15.88
CA ARG A 357 25.81 5.57 -14.44
C ARG A 357 26.12 4.11 -14.12
N GLN A 358 25.61 3.19 -14.91
CA GLN A 358 25.90 1.77 -14.75
C GLN A 358 27.37 1.48 -14.93
N ALA A 359 27.98 1.96 -16.03
CA ALA A 359 29.41 1.80 -16.31
C ALA A 359 30.29 2.38 -15.16
N TRP A 360 29.89 3.55 -14.61
CA TRP A 360 30.58 4.14 -13.46
C TRP A 360 30.52 3.25 -12.21
N TYR A 361 29.37 2.67 -11.87
CA TYR A 361 29.24 1.78 -10.71
C TYR A 361 29.99 0.46 -10.91
N GLU A 362 29.99 -0.09 -12.13
CA GLU A 362 30.77 -1.29 -12.46
C GLU A 362 32.27 -1.03 -12.38
N ALA A 363 32.73 0.10 -12.91
CA ALA A 363 34.11 0.52 -12.81
C ALA A 363 34.57 0.72 -11.35
N LYS A 364 33.69 1.33 -10.52
CA LYS A 364 33.96 1.48 -9.09
C LYS A 364 34.03 0.12 -8.36
N GLY A 365 33.20 -0.84 -8.75
CA GLY A 365 33.28 -2.21 -8.25
C GLY A 365 34.57 -2.91 -8.63
N LYS A 366 35.07 -2.73 -9.87
CA LYS A 366 36.33 -3.27 -10.36
C LYS A 366 37.56 -2.61 -9.71
N GLN A 367 37.46 -1.34 -9.33
CA GLN A 367 38.50 -0.63 -8.58
C GLN A 367 38.77 -1.28 -7.23
N LEU A 368 37.72 -1.71 -6.53
CA LEU A 368 37.83 -2.45 -5.27
C LEU A 368 38.58 -3.80 -5.46
N GLN A 369 38.70 -4.26 -6.73
CA GLN A 369 39.41 -5.47 -7.14
C GLN A 369 40.76 -5.14 -7.84
N GLU A 370 41.28 -3.90 -7.77
CA GLU A 370 42.54 -3.42 -8.35
C GLU A 370 42.69 -3.61 -9.90
N THR A 371 41.57 -3.71 -10.63
CA THR A 371 41.60 -4.05 -12.07
C THR A 371 41.45 -2.85 -13.02
N LEU A 372 41.25 -1.63 -12.53
CA LEU A 372 41.11 -0.40 -13.35
C LEU A 372 42.09 0.69 -12.96
N GLY A 373 42.76 1.26 -13.97
CA GLY A 373 43.66 2.38 -13.79
C GLY A 373 42.96 3.66 -13.31
N GLN A 374 43.67 4.50 -12.54
CA GLN A 374 43.09 5.77 -12.02
C GLN A 374 42.61 6.71 -13.14
N TRP A 375 43.26 6.68 -14.30
CA TRP A 375 42.94 7.51 -15.46
C TRP A 375 41.55 7.16 -16.06
N ASP A 376 41.29 5.88 -16.27
CA ASP A 376 40.01 5.41 -16.84
C ASP A 376 38.82 5.78 -15.94
N GLN A 377 39.04 5.74 -14.64
CA GLN A 377 38.04 6.13 -13.65
C GLN A 377 37.75 7.63 -13.67
N LEU A 378 38.76 8.47 -13.82
CA LEU A 378 38.60 9.91 -13.95
C LEU A 378 37.78 10.24 -15.20
N GLN A 379 38.07 9.62 -16.34
CA GLN A 379 37.33 9.82 -17.58
C GLN A 379 35.85 9.40 -17.43
N LEU A 380 35.58 8.22 -16.88
CA LEU A 380 34.20 7.74 -16.65
C LEU A 380 33.43 8.65 -15.68
N ARG A 381 34.09 9.12 -14.61
CA ARG A 381 33.50 10.06 -13.65
C ARG A 381 33.15 11.40 -14.29
N ASP A 382 34.04 11.96 -15.07
CA ASP A 382 33.85 13.27 -15.67
C ASP A 382 32.82 13.19 -16.80
N LYS A 383 32.79 12.12 -17.59
CA LYS A 383 31.72 11.85 -18.56
C LYS A 383 30.36 11.68 -17.88
N TYR A 384 30.29 10.94 -16.77
CA TYR A 384 29.07 10.83 -15.99
C TYR A 384 28.57 12.19 -15.47
N LYS A 385 29.46 13.07 -14.97
CA LYS A 385 29.10 14.42 -14.52
C LYS A 385 28.59 15.28 -15.66
N GLU A 386 29.22 15.23 -16.83
CA GLU A 386 28.81 15.95 -18.03
C GLU A 386 27.38 15.56 -18.43
N ILE A 387 27.12 14.26 -18.56
CA ILE A 387 25.79 13.76 -18.96
C ILE A 387 24.74 14.05 -17.87
N HIS A 388 25.11 13.98 -16.60
CA HIS A 388 24.23 14.38 -15.51
C HIS A 388 23.85 15.86 -15.58
N PHE A 389 24.77 16.73 -15.95
CA PHE A 389 24.50 18.15 -16.20
C PHE A 389 23.60 18.34 -17.42
N GLN A 390 23.87 17.65 -18.53
CA GLN A 390 23.01 17.68 -19.73
C GLN A 390 21.57 17.24 -19.39
N LEU A 391 21.39 16.16 -18.64
CA LEU A 391 20.09 15.71 -18.19
C LEU A 391 19.36 16.75 -17.32
N LYS A 392 20.09 17.43 -16.43
CA LYS A 392 19.54 18.53 -15.62
C LYS A 392 19.07 19.72 -16.49
N MET A 393 19.85 20.09 -17.50
CA MET A 393 19.49 21.16 -18.44
C MET A 393 18.30 20.76 -19.30
N GLN A 394 18.27 19.53 -19.80
CA GLN A 394 17.15 19.00 -20.58
C GLN A 394 15.85 18.99 -19.77
N ARG A 395 15.92 18.58 -18.49
CA ARG A 395 14.76 18.64 -17.56
C ARG A 395 14.26 20.08 -17.40
N ARG A 396 15.16 21.06 -17.26
CA ARG A 396 14.78 22.47 -17.13
C ARG A 396 14.12 23.01 -18.42
N ARG A 397 14.67 22.67 -19.59
CA ARG A 397 14.08 23.04 -20.89
C ARG A 397 12.68 22.47 -21.03
N TRP A 398 12.52 21.18 -20.74
CA TRP A 398 11.23 20.51 -20.75
C TRP A 398 10.21 21.18 -19.81
N GLN A 399 10.60 21.46 -18.57
CA GLN A 399 9.74 22.15 -17.60
C GLN A 399 9.29 23.52 -18.11
N LEU A 400 10.19 24.31 -18.65
CA LEU A 400 9.86 25.61 -19.20
C LEU A 400 8.90 25.49 -20.40
N LEU A 401 9.12 24.53 -21.29
CA LEU A 401 8.24 24.31 -22.44
C LEU A 401 6.82 23.95 -21.99
N VAL A 402 6.66 23.00 -21.04
CA VAL A 402 5.34 22.58 -20.56
C VAL A 402 4.64 23.65 -19.73
N GLN A 403 5.38 24.42 -18.90
CA GLN A 403 4.82 25.50 -18.09
C GLN A 403 4.34 26.69 -18.94
N ASN A 404 4.98 26.96 -20.05
CA ASN A 404 4.62 28.06 -20.95
C ASN A 404 3.52 27.70 -21.96
N LEU A 405 2.96 26.50 -21.92
CA LEU A 405 1.78 26.17 -22.70
C LEU A 405 0.59 27.03 -22.24
N PRO A 406 -0.17 27.66 -23.16
CA PRO A 406 -1.31 28.49 -22.83
C PRO A 406 -2.28 27.78 -21.90
N SER A 407 -2.83 28.47 -20.91
CA SER A 407 -3.93 27.94 -20.10
C SER A 407 -5.26 28.08 -20.85
N PRO A 408 -6.23 27.16 -20.66
CA PRO A 408 -7.58 27.39 -21.15
C PRO A 408 -8.08 28.73 -20.62
N VAL A 409 -8.62 29.60 -21.50
CA VAL A 409 -9.30 30.82 -21.06
C VAL A 409 -10.54 30.33 -20.28
N PRO A 410 -10.77 30.80 -19.04
CA PRO A 410 -11.99 30.47 -18.34
C PRO A 410 -13.18 30.91 -19.20
N THR A 411 -14.05 30.01 -19.60
CA THR A 411 -15.33 30.40 -20.22
C THR A 411 -16.08 31.19 -19.15
N PRO A 412 -16.52 32.42 -19.45
CA PRO A 412 -17.39 33.16 -18.57
C PRO A 412 -18.66 32.32 -18.35
N GLY A 413 -18.90 31.93 -17.07
CA GLY A 413 -20.09 31.21 -16.65
C GLY A 413 -21.33 32.06 -16.74
#